data_8cd0733f454d421708ef425e1a7dc7a3
#
_entry.id   8cd0733f454d421708ef425e1a7dc7a3
#
_cell.length_a   1.000
_cell.length_b   1.000
_cell.length_c   1.000
_cell.angle_alpha   90.00
_cell.angle_beta   90.00
_cell.angle_gamma   90.00
#
_symmetry.space_group_name_H-M   'P 1'
#
loop_
_entity.id
_entity.type
_entity.pdbx_description
1 polymer ?
#
loop_
_entity_poly.entity_id
_entity_poly.type
_entity_poly.pdbx_seq_one_letter_code
_entity_poly.pdbx_strand_id
1 'polypeptide(L)'
;MELIAQGRAADVFDLGGGRVLRRYQGDGDAQFEARAMLHLEEYGYPVPHVFDAEGGDLVLERVDGGTLFDELLHEPGQYRRYGRLLGELHERLHRLPAPSWLPRVPGAVDGDAVFIHRDLHPQNVILSERGPVVIDWPDVAAGAAATDAAITVILTLGSDLDVEPQLAEHIEPFRALFIDAFLETCGTDPRGALAEAIEYRLGTPHNTLAETRWLERAAPHCLDAFYLESRELQPREL
;
A
#
# COMPACT_ATOMS: atom_id res chain seq x y z
N MET A 1 -3.24 25.67 12.40
CA MET A 1 -2.71 24.61 11.56
C MET A 1 -1.58 23.98 12.35
N GLU A 2 -1.72 22.72 12.72
CA GLU A 2 -0.76 21.94 13.51
C GLU A 2 -0.21 20.81 12.65
N LEU A 3 1.11 20.61 12.63
CA LEU A 3 1.72 19.46 11.94
C LEU A 3 1.39 18.18 12.72
N ILE A 4 0.74 17.21 12.06
CA ILE A 4 0.34 15.94 12.66
C ILE A 4 1.10 14.74 12.11
N ALA A 5 1.62 14.83 10.89
CA ALA A 5 2.49 13.81 10.31
C ALA A 5 3.47 14.44 9.32
N GLN A 6 4.67 13.85 9.25
CA GLN A 6 5.69 14.23 8.28
C GLN A 6 6.06 12.98 7.47
N GLY A 7 5.72 13.01 6.18
CA GLY A 7 6.04 11.94 5.25
C GLY A 7 7.30 12.22 4.42
N ARG A 8 7.69 11.27 3.59
CA ARG A 8 8.84 11.41 2.66
C ARG A 8 8.55 12.38 1.52
N ALA A 9 7.28 12.47 1.07
CA ALA A 9 6.84 13.28 -0.06
C ALA A 9 5.95 14.47 0.33
N ALA A 10 5.27 14.41 1.47
CA ALA A 10 4.33 15.42 1.90
C ALA A 10 4.24 15.52 3.42
N ASP A 11 3.90 16.71 3.91
CA ASP A 11 3.57 16.97 5.31
C ASP A 11 2.04 17.05 5.48
N VAL A 12 1.53 16.58 6.63
CA VAL A 12 0.11 16.60 6.95
C VAL A 12 -0.14 17.49 8.15
N PHE A 13 -1.06 18.45 7.97
CA PHE A 13 -1.42 19.42 8.99
C PHE A 13 -2.91 19.31 9.35
N ASP A 14 -3.23 19.42 10.64
CA ASP A 14 -4.62 19.56 11.09
C ASP A 14 -5.12 20.98 10.79
N LEU A 15 -6.24 21.05 10.08
CA LEU A 15 -6.97 22.31 9.82
C LEU A 15 -8.12 22.53 10.83
N GLY A 16 -8.44 21.52 11.67
CA GLY A 16 -9.63 21.51 12.47
C GLY A 16 -10.91 21.19 11.66
N GLY A 17 -12.01 21.00 12.36
CA GLY A 17 -13.30 20.72 11.72
C GLY A 17 -13.34 19.41 10.91
N GLY A 18 -12.55 18.41 11.29
CA GLY A 18 -12.49 17.12 10.61
C GLY A 18 -11.76 17.17 9.27
N ARG A 19 -10.83 18.09 9.09
CA ARG A 19 -10.06 18.27 7.85
C ARG A 19 -8.57 18.28 8.12
N VAL A 20 -7.80 17.77 7.15
CA VAL A 20 -6.35 17.85 7.09
C VAL A 20 -5.90 18.48 5.78
N LEU A 21 -4.76 19.16 5.83
CA LEU A 21 -4.02 19.62 4.66
C LEU A 21 -2.83 18.69 4.46
N ARG A 22 -2.80 17.99 3.34
CA ARG A 22 -1.60 17.32 2.83
C ARG A 22 -0.88 18.29 1.90
N ARG A 23 0.35 18.65 2.25
CA ARG A 23 1.18 19.57 1.48
C ARG A 23 2.39 18.84 0.94
N TYR A 24 2.49 18.76 -0.37
CA TYR A 24 3.62 18.15 -1.04
C TYR A 24 4.92 18.96 -0.84
N GLN A 25 6.01 18.22 -0.68
CA GLN A 25 7.36 18.75 -0.70
C GLN A 25 7.87 18.70 -2.14
N GLY A 26 8.01 19.88 -2.80
CA GLY A 26 8.46 19.97 -4.20
C GLY A 26 7.32 19.94 -5.22
N ASP A 27 7.50 19.22 -6.34
CA ASP A 27 6.62 19.27 -7.52
C ASP A 27 5.46 18.24 -7.49
N GLY A 28 4.98 17.85 -6.30
CA GLY A 28 3.85 16.92 -6.17
C GLY A 28 2.56 17.51 -6.75
N ASP A 29 1.77 16.66 -7.43
CA ASP A 29 0.50 17.05 -8.08
C ASP A 29 -0.70 16.66 -7.23
N ALA A 30 -1.12 17.59 -6.36
CA ALA A 30 -2.31 17.41 -5.51
C ALA A 30 -3.59 17.24 -6.33
N GLN A 31 -3.68 17.86 -7.52
CA GLN A 31 -4.88 17.76 -8.36
C GLN A 31 -5.00 16.38 -9.01
N PHE A 32 -3.86 15.74 -9.36
CA PHE A 32 -3.85 14.38 -9.87
C PHE A 32 -4.32 13.39 -8.78
N GLU A 33 -3.76 13.46 -7.57
CA GLU A 33 -4.17 12.62 -6.44
C GLU A 33 -5.65 12.84 -6.10
N ALA A 34 -6.10 14.10 -6.01
CA ALA A 34 -7.50 14.44 -5.78
C ALA A 34 -8.44 13.83 -6.82
N ARG A 35 -8.06 13.91 -8.10
CA ARG A 35 -8.84 13.33 -9.21
C ARG A 35 -8.97 11.82 -9.08
N ALA A 36 -7.90 11.14 -8.66
CA ALA A 36 -7.92 9.71 -8.42
C ALA A 36 -8.88 9.34 -7.28
N MET A 37 -8.78 10.03 -6.15
CA MET A 37 -9.63 9.78 -4.99
C MET A 37 -11.10 10.08 -5.26
N LEU A 38 -11.42 11.20 -5.92
CA LEU A 38 -12.81 11.53 -6.33
C LEU A 38 -13.39 10.44 -7.24
N HIS A 39 -12.62 9.96 -8.21
CA HIS A 39 -13.05 8.86 -9.06
C HIS A 39 -13.32 7.59 -8.26
N LEU A 40 -12.43 7.21 -7.34
CA LEU A 40 -12.59 6.04 -6.48
C LEU A 40 -13.81 6.16 -5.53
N GLU A 41 -14.07 7.36 -5.01
CA GLU A 41 -15.24 7.66 -4.16
C GLU A 41 -16.55 7.44 -4.93
N GLU A 42 -16.62 7.82 -6.23
CA GLU A 42 -17.78 7.58 -7.09
C GLU A 42 -18.13 6.08 -7.24
N TYR A 43 -17.12 5.20 -7.17
CA TYR A 43 -17.30 3.74 -7.18
C TYR A 43 -17.47 3.14 -5.79
N GLY A 44 -17.53 3.96 -4.74
CA GLY A 44 -17.68 3.52 -3.36
C GLY A 44 -16.43 2.85 -2.79
N TYR A 45 -15.26 3.09 -3.38
CA TYR A 45 -13.99 2.62 -2.81
C TYR A 45 -13.63 3.50 -1.59
N PRO A 46 -13.10 2.90 -0.50
CA PRO A 46 -12.91 3.63 0.75
C PRO A 46 -11.68 4.54 0.71
N VAL A 47 -11.88 5.77 0.34
CA VAL A 47 -10.88 6.86 0.36
C VAL A 47 -11.33 7.97 1.29
N PRO A 48 -10.43 8.86 1.76
CA PRO A 48 -10.82 10.11 2.39
C PRO A 48 -11.59 11.00 1.42
N HIS A 49 -12.59 11.72 1.90
CA HIS A 49 -13.29 12.72 1.08
C HIS A 49 -12.33 13.88 0.72
N VAL A 50 -12.35 14.30 -0.54
CA VAL A 50 -11.56 15.44 -1.04
C VAL A 50 -12.40 16.70 -0.97
N PHE A 51 -11.92 17.71 -0.24
CA PHE A 51 -12.58 19.02 -0.15
C PHE A 51 -12.03 20.04 -1.14
N ASP A 52 -10.70 20.03 -1.37
CA ASP A 52 -10.03 20.99 -2.26
C ASP A 52 -8.66 20.48 -2.68
N ALA A 53 -8.17 20.93 -3.85
CA ALA A 53 -6.83 20.62 -4.35
C ALA A 53 -6.32 21.77 -5.22
N GLU A 54 -5.24 22.43 -4.78
CA GLU A 54 -4.60 23.54 -5.51
C GLU A 54 -3.08 23.47 -5.38
N GLY A 55 -2.39 23.47 -6.53
CA GLY A 55 -0.92 23.37 -6.56
C GLY A 55 -0.43 22.11 -5.87
N GLY A 56 0.38 22.25 -4.83
CA GLY A 56 0.87 21.16 -3.99
C GLY A 56 0.03 20.90 -2.74
N ASP A 57 -1.11 21.56 -2.56
CA ASP A 57 -1.97 21.48 -1.38
C ASP A 57 -3.23 20.64 -1.68
N LEU A 58 -3.49 19.64 -0.83
CA LEU A 58 -4.66 18.77 -0.89
C LEU A 58 -5.40 18.79 0.44
N VAL A 59 -6.65 19.24 0.45
CA VAL A 59 -7.51 19.29 1.64
C VAL A 59 -8.40 18.07 1.66
N LEU A 60 -8.22 17.23 2.68
CA LEU A 60 -8.88 15.94 2.84
C LEU A 60 -9.69 15.86 4.12
N GLU A 61 -10.61 14.91 4.16
CA GLU A 61 -11.21 14.41 5.38
C GLU A 61 -10.11 13.94 6.34
N ARG A 62 -10.17 14.37 7.59
CA ARG A 62 -9.39 13.77 8.65
C ARG A 62 -10.02 12.44 9.04
N VAL A 63 -9.32 11.35 8.73
CA VAL A 63 -9.74 10.01 9.11
C VAL A 63 -9.14 9.69 10.48
N ASP A 64 -9.99 9.56 11.48
CA ASP A 64 -9.58 9.17 12.83
C ASP A 64 -9.47 7.65 12.95
N GLY A 65 -8.37 7.15 13.50
CA GLY A 65 -8.05 5.73 13.68
C GLY A 65 -6.55 5.48 13.64
N GLY A 66 -6.12 4.29 14.03
CA GLY A 66 -4.76 3.79 13.83
C GLY A 66 -4.58 3.23 12.42
N THR A 67 -3.35 3.13 11.96
CA THR A 67 -3.07 2.40 10.73
C THR A 67 -3.24 0.89 10.96
N LEU A 68 -3.48 0.15 9.88
CA LEU A 68 -3.50 -1.32 9.96
C LEU A 68 -2.15 -1.86 10.47
N PHE A 69 -1.05 -1.15 10.22
CA PHE A 69 0.27 -1.49 10.77
C PHE A 69 0.32 -1.31 12.29
N ASP A 70 -0.24 -0.21 12.82
CA ASP A 70 -0.30 0.02 14.27
C ASP A 70 -1.11 -1.10 14.96
N GLU A 71 -2.22 -1.50 14.37
CA GLU A 71 -3.04 -2.59 14.90
C GLU A 71 -2.34 -3.95 14.83
N LEU A 72 -1.56 -4.22 13.78
CA LEU A 72 -0.72 -5.42 13.68
C LEU A 72 0.30 -5.51 14.82
N LEU A 73 0.84 -4.37 15.27
CA LEU A 73 1.78 -4.32 16.39
C LEU A 73 1.10 -4.53 17.74
N HIS A 74 -0.12 -4.01 17.90
CA HIS A 74 -0.87 -4.13 19.15
C HIS A 74 -1.53 -5.51 19.32
N GLU A 75 -2.00 -6.12 18.24
CA GLU A 75 -2.72 -7.39 18.25
C GLU A 75 -2.12 -8.44 17.30
N PRO A 76 -0.98 -9.06 17.63
CA PRO A 76 -0.31 -10.04 16.77
C PRO A 76 -1.21 -11.23 16.36
N GLY A 77 -2.21 -11.59 17.18
CA GLY A 77 -3.18 -12.63 16.85
C GLY A 77 -4.09 -12.33 15.65
N GLN A 78 -4.13 -11.09 15.18
CA GLN A 78 -5.01 -10.63 14.08
C GLN A 78 -4.32 -10.64 12.70
N TYR A 79 -3.08 -11.08 12.58
CA TYR A 79 -2.34 -11.02 11.31
C TYR A 79 -3.09 -11.64 10.12
N ARG A 80 -3.74 -12.79 10.30
CA ARG A 80 -4.56 -13.40 9.25
C ARG A 80 -5.77 -12.55 8.87
N ARG A 81 -6.45 -11.96 9.84
CA ARG A 81 -7.60 -11.08 9.59
C ARG A 81 -7.18 -9.85 8.79
N TYR A 82 -6.09 -9.23 9.19
CA TYR A 82 -5.60 -8.01 8.54
C TYR A 82 -4.96 -8.28 7.18
N GLY A 83 -4.31 -9.43 6.99
CA GLY A 83 -3.85 -9.86 5.68
C GLY A 83 -5.01 -10.04 4.69
N ARG A 84 -6.09 -10.71 5.11
CA ARG A 84 -7.30 -10.86 4.28
C ARG A 84 -7.95 -9.51 3.97
N LEU A 85 -8.05 -8.63 4.96
CA LEU A 85 -8.60 -7.28 4.76
C LEU A 85 -7.83 -6.52 3.69
N LEU A 86 -6.49 -6.55 3.73
CA LEU A 86 -5.66 -5.90 2.73
C LEU A 86 -5.86 -6.52 1.34
N GLY A 87 -5.96 -7.85 1.26
CA GLY A 87 -6.27 -8.56 0.02
C GLY A 87 -7.64 -8.20 -0.55
N GLU A 88 -8.68 -8.12 0.29
CA GLU A 88 -10.02 -7.69 -0.12
C GLU A 88 -10.04 -6.25 -0.65
N LEU A 89 -9.25 -5.35 -0.07
CA LEU A 89 -9.08 -3.99 -0.58
C LEU A 89 -8.43 -3.97 -1.96
N HIS A 90 -7.41 -4.79 -2.19
CA HIS A 90 -6.81 -4.97 -3.50
C HIS A 90 -7.80 -5.52 -4.53
N GLU A 91 -8.51 -6.60 -4.20
CA GLU A 91 -9.50 -7.20 -5.10
C GLU A 91 -10.59 -6.19 -5.49
N ARG A 92 -11.08 -5.41 -4.52
CA ARG A 92 -12.07 -4.35 -4.80
C ARG A 92 -11.52 -3.28 -5.73
N LEU A 93 -10.26 -2.83 -5.51
CA LEU A 93 -9.61 -1.84 -6.36
C LEU A 93 -9.44 -2.36 -7.79
N HIS A 94 -8.95 -3.58 -7.94
CA HIS A 94 -8.66 -4.19 -9.22
C HIS A 94 -9.92 -4.54 -10.05
N ARG A 95 -11.10 -4.51 -9.45
CA ARG A 95 -12.38 -4.60 -10.18
C ARG A 95 -12.79 -3.30 -10.84
N LEU A 96 -12.16 -2.18 -10.48
CA LEU A 96 -12.48 -0.87 -11.05
C LEU A 96 -11.78 -0.70 -12.38
N PRO A 97 -12.51 -0.27 -13.42
CA PRO A 97 -11.90 0.00 -14.71
C PRO A 97 -10.97 1.21 -14.60
N ALA A 98 -9.76 1.09 -15.15
CA ALA A 98 -8.84 2.20 -15.20
C ALA A 98 -9.33 3.25 -16.20
N PRO A 99 -9.60 4.50 -15.77
CA PRO A 99 -9.99 5.56 -16.69
C PRO A 99 -8.81 5.97 -17.59
N SER A 100 -9.12 6.45 -18.79
CA SER A 100 -8.12 6.76 -19.82
C SER A 100 -7.12 7.87 -19.46
N TRP A 101 -7.43 8.66 -18.44
CA TRP A 101 -6.55 9.73 -17.96
C TRP A 101 -5.49 9.25 -16.95
N LEU A 102 -5.58 8.02 -16.43
CA LEU A 102 -4.53 7.46 -15.58
C LEU A 102 -3.26 7.17 -16.40
N PRO A 103 -2.08 7.48 -15.86
CA PRO A 103 -0.82 7.01 -16.42
C PRO A 103 -0.83 5.49 -16.56
N ARG A 104 -0.39 4.98 -17.70
CA ARG A 104 -0.28 3.53 -17.91
C ARG A 104 1.10 3.03 -17.53
N VAL A 105 1.14 1.94 -16.80
CA VAL A 105 2.39 1.24 -16.53
C VAL A 105 2.92 0.66 -17.84
N PRO A 106 4.22 0.81 -18.15
CA PRO A 106 4.81 0.18 -19.33
C PRO A 106 4.55 -1.33 -19.36
N GLY A 107 4.16 -1.86 -20.50
CA GLY A 107 3.84 -3.29 -20.64
C GLY A 107 2.39 -3.69 -20.29
N ALA A 108 1.59 -2.80 -19.73
CA ALA A 108 0.18 -3.08 -19.47
C ALA A 108 -0.59 -3.33 -20.77
N VAL A 109 -1.23 -4.50 -20.89
CA VAL A 109 -2.01 -4.91 -22.07
C VAL A 109 -3.32 -4.13 -22.14
N ASP A 110 -3.70 -3.71 -23.34
CA ASP A 110 -5.00 -3.06 -23.55
C ASP A 110 -6.15 -4.02 -23.22
N GLY A 111 -7.08 -3.56 -22.38
CA GLY A 111 -8.24 -4.32 -21.96
C GLY A 111 -8.07 -5.02 -20.59
N ASP A 112 -6.84 -5.26 -20.15
CA ASP A 112 -6.55 -5.93 -18.86
C ASP A 112 -6.07 -4.97 -17.77
N ALA A 113 -5.82 -3.70 -18.13
CA ALA A 113 -5.36 -2.69 -17.19
C ALA A 113 -6.50 -2.27 -16.24
N VAL A 114 -6.25 -2.40 -14.96
CA VAL A 114 -7.14 -1.99 -13.88
C VAL A 114 -6.55 -0.82 -13.11
N PHE A 115 -7.32 -0.27 -12.19
CA PHE A 115 -6.84 0.74 -11.25
C PHE A 115 -5.87 0.08 -10.26
N ILE A 116 -4.64 0.59 -10.15
CA ILE A 116 -3.62 0.08 -9.23
C ILE A 116 -3.06 1.22 -8.36
N HIS A 117 -2.73 0.90 -7.09
CA HIS A 117 -2.22 1.86 -6.10
C HIS A 117 -0.72 2.04 -6.17
N ARG A 118 0.01 0.96 -6.33
CA ARG A 118 1.47 0.83 -6.37
C ARG A 118 2.23 1.10 -5.06
N ASP A 119 1.49 1.38 -3.97
CA ASP A 119 2.06 1.54 -2.62
C ASP A 119 1.06 1.12 -1.53
N LEU A 120 0.11 0.21 -1.83
CA LEU A 120 -0.89 -0.23 -0.87
C LEU A 120 -0.30 -1.26 0.11
N HIS A 121 0.01 -0.80 1.31
CA HIS A 121 0.56 -1.60 2.40
C HIS A 121 -0.11 -1.22 3.74
N PRO A 122 0.16 -1.93 4.85
CA PRO A 122 -0.56 -1.71 6.10
C PRO A 122 -0.50 -0.29 6.68
N GLN A 123 0.53 0.51 6.40
CA GLN A 123 0.59 1.90 6.86
C GLN A 123 -0.32 2.83 6.05
N ASN A 124 -0.72 2.42 4.83
CA ASN A 124 -1.61 3.19 3.96
C ASN A 124 -3.09 2.78 4.08
N VAL A 125 -3.45 2.08 5.17
CA VAL A 125 -4.84 1.75 5.52
C VAL A 125 -5.12 2.22 6.93
N ILE A 126 -6.05 3.15 7.12
CA ILE A 126 -6.52 3.61 8.43
C ILE A 126 -7.77 2.81 8.82
N LEU A 127 -7.78 2.23 10.02
CA LEU A 127 -8.93 1.53 10.57
C LEU A 127 -9.81 2.50 11.36
N SER A 128 -10.79 3.08 10.68
CA SER A 128 -11.73 4.04 11.26
C SER A 128 -13.02 3.37 11.74
N GLU A 129 -13.88 4.13 12.47
CA GLU A 129 -15.20 3.65 12.89
C GLU A 129 -16.10 3.26 11.70
N ARG A 130 -15.94 3.87 10.53
CA ARG A 130 -16.67 3.53 9.30
C ARG A 130 -16.06 2.37 8.49
N GLY A 131 -15.00 1.75 9.01
CA GLY A 131 -14.25 0.69 8.35
C GLY A 131 -12.89 1.16 7.82
N PRO A 132 -12.19 0.33 7.01
CA PRO A 132 -10.90 0.67 6.45
C PRO A 132 -10.99 1.82 5.45
N VAL A 133 -10.01 2.71 5.49
CA VAL A 133 -9.86 3.83 4.55
C VAL A 133 -8.44 3.80 3.98
N VAL A 134 -8.33 3.73 2.66
CA VAL A 134 -7.05 3.70 1.94
C VAL A 134 -6.59 5.11 1.63
N ILE A 135 -5.35 5.42 1.97
CA ILE A 135 -4.73 6.74 1.81
C ILE A 135 -3.47 6.65 0.94
N ASP A 136 -2.91 7.79 0.57
CA ASP A 136 -1.64 7.94 -0.15
C ASP A 136 -1.68 7.46 -1.62
N TRP A 137 -2.34 8.25 -2.47
CA TRP A 137 -2.66 7.93 -3.87
C TRP A 137 -1.79 8.63 -4.94
N PRO A 138 -0.60 9.20 -4.66
CA PRO A 138 0.18 9.92 -5.67
C PRO A 138 0.68 9.02 -6.81
N ASP A 139 0.91 7.74 -6.51
CA ASP A 139 1.52 6.77 -7.43
C ASP A 139 0.52 5.96 -8.27
N VAL A 140 -0.78 6.27 -8.13
CA VAL A 140 -1.85 5.54 -8.81
C VAL A 140 -1.68 5.50 -10.33
N ALA A 141 -1.99 4.35 -10.92
CA ALA A 141 -1.83 4.14 -12.36
C ALA A 141 -2.86 3.14 -12.92
N ALA A 142 -2.86 2.99 -14.25
CA ALA A 142 -3.49 1.88 -14.95
C ALA A 142 -2.45 0.79 -15.21
N GLY A 143 -2.65 -0.41 -14.66
CA GLY A 143 -1.67 -1.50 -14.75
C GLY A 143 -2.27 -2.88 -14.48
N ALA A 144 -1.41 -3.88 -14.35
CA ALA A 144 -1.83 -5.23 -14.03
C ALA A 144 -2.08 -5.40 -12.53
N ALA A 145 -3.18 -6.04 -12.15
CA ALA A 145 -3.49 -6.38 -10.76
C ALA A 145 -2.36 -7.17 -10.09
N ALA A 146 -1.71 -8.08 -10.83
CA ALA A 146 -0.60 -8.89 -10.34
C ALA A 146 0.62 -8.05 -9.95
N THR A 147 0.91 -6.97 -10.68
CA THR A 147 2.01 -6.05 -10.37
C THR A 147 1.75 -5.30 -9.07
N ASP A 148 0.53 -4.81 -8.86
CA ASP A 148 0.13 -4.12 -7.62
C ASP A 148 0.24 -5.04 -6.40
N ALA A 149 -0.30 -6.26 -6.51
CA ALA A 149 -0.18 -7.27 -5.46
C ALA A 149 1.29 -7.68 -5.20
N ALA A 150 2.12 -7.76 -6.24
CA ALA A 150 3.55 -8.06 -6.10
C ALA A 150 4.30 -6.94 -5.34
N ILE A 151 3.97 -5.67 -5.60
CA ILE A 151 4.53 -4.54 -4.87
C ILE A 151 4.19 -4.65 -3.37
N THR A 152 2.93 -4.95 -3.03
CA THR A 152 2.49 -5.15 -1.64
C THR A 152 3.26 -6.27 -0.95
N VAL A 153 3.46 -7.39 -1.62
CA VAL A 153 4.27 -8.51 -1.07
C VAL A 153 5.70 -8.06 -0.81
N ILE A 154 6.33 -7.36 -1.77
CA ILE A 154 7.70 -6.84 -1.62
C ILE A 154 7.79 -5.86 -0.46
N LEU A 155 6.87 -4.90 -0.35
CA LEU A 155 6.82 -3.94 0.76
C LEU A 155 6.65 -4.63 2.12
N THR A 156 5.82 -5.67 2.18
CA THR A 156 5.61 -6.45 3.41
C THR A 156 6.86 -7.24 3.79
N LEU A 157 7.55 -7.85 2.83
CA LEU A 157 8.81 -8.57 3.06
C LEU A 157 9.94 -7.65 3.53
N GLY A 158 9.99 -6.42 3.05
CA GLY A 158 10.97 -5.40 3.44
C GLY A 158 10.56 -4.52 4.63
N SER A 159 9.45 -4.81 5.30
CA SER A 159 8.89 -3.94 6.35
C SER A 159 9.75 -3.77 7.61
N ASP A 160 10.79 -4.58 7.80
CA ASP A 160 11.73 -4.53 8.91
C ASP A 160 13.01 -3.71 8.62
N LEU A 161 13.19 -3.26 7.38
CA LEU A 161 14.43 -2.57 6.99
C LEU A 161 14.57 -1.17 7.61
N ASP A 162 13.46 -0.52 7.92
CA ASP A 162 13.40 0.86 8.43
C ASP A 162 12.83 0.95 9.86
N VAL A 163 12.74 -0.18 10.58
CA VAL A 163 12.26 -0.22 11.96
C VAL A 163 13.37 -0.61 12.95
N GLU A 164 13.17 -0.28 14.22
CA GLU A 164 14.08 -0.69 15.28
C GLU A 164 14.22 -2.22 15.36
N PRO A 165 15.42 -2.76 15.68
CA PRO A 165 15.68 -4.21 15.68
C PRO A 165 14.70 -5.02 16.53
N GLN A 166 14.27 -4.52 17.70
CA GLN A 166 13.31 -5.21 18.57
C GLN A 166 11.93 -5.32 17.89
N LEU A 167 11.54 -4.30 17.11
CA LEU A 167 10.29 -4.30 16.36
C LEU A 167 10.37 -5.26 15.19
N ALA A 168 11.51 -5.29 14.48
CA ALA A 168 11.78 -6.25 13.40
C ALA A 168 11.64 -7.70 13.87
N GLU A 169 12.24 -8.05 15.02
CA GLU A 169 12.12 -9.37 15.65
C GLU A 169 10.67 -9.71 16.05
N HIS A 170 9.87 -8.70 16.37
CA HIS A 170 8.46 -8.89 16.72
C HIS A 170 7.59 -9.14 15.47
N ILE A 171 7.87 -8.49 14.35
CA ILE A 171 7.11 -8.58 13.10
C ILE A 171 7.42 -9.87 12.35
N GLU A 172 8.67 -10.28 12.31
CA GLU A 172 9.19 -11.36 11.47
C GLU A 172 8.38 -12.67 11.55
N PRO A 173 8.02 -13.22 12.73
CA PRO A 173 7.28 -14.49 12.81
C PRO A 173 5.87 -14.46 12.21
N PHE A 174 5.29 -13.27 12.06
CA PHE A 174 3.91 -13.10 11.58
C PHE A 174 3.82 -12.66 10.13
N ARG A 175 4.92 -12.20 9.54
CA ARG A 175 4.99 -11.69 8.17
C ARG A 175 4.50 -12.72 7.16
N ALA A 176 4.96 -13.96 7.27
CA ALA A 176 4.53 -15.07 6.43
C ALA A 176 3.02 -15.30 6.50
N LEU A 177 2.47 -15.35 7.72
CA LEU A 177 1.02 -15.55 7.94
C LEU A 177 0.18 -14.41 7.38
N PHE A 178 0.69 -13.19 7.44
CA PHE A 178 0.03 -12.02 6.86
C PHE A 178 -0.01 -12.10 5.33
N ILE A 179 1.15 -12.40 4.70
CA ILE A 179 1.24 -12.51 3.23
C ILE A 179 0.39 -13.68 2.73
N ASP A 180 0.42 -14.84 3.37
CA ASP A 180 -0.44 -15.97 3.00
C ASP A 180 -1.92 -15.57 3.02
N ALA A 181 -2.36 -14.90 4.08
CA ALA A 181 -3.73 -14.44 4.21
C ALA A 181 -4.11 -13.35 3.19
N PHE A 182 -3.17 -12.46 2.85
CA PHE A 182 -3.32 -11.49 1.77
C PHE A 182 -3.54 -12.18 0.42
N LEU A 183 -2.72 -13.17 0.10
CA LEU A 183 -2.79 -13.93 -1.14
C LEU A 183 -4.09 -14.76 -1.27
N GLU A 184 -4.70 -15.16 -0.15
CA GLU A 184 -6.01 -15.86 -0.15
C GLU A 184 -7.13 -14.97 -0.73
N THR A 185 -7.03 -13.64 -0.64
CA THR A 185 -8.13 -12.71 -0.94
C THR A 185 -7.80 -11.63 -1.96
N CYS A 186 -6.54 -11.42 -2.35
CA CYS A 186 -6.15 -10.35 -3.29
C CYS A 186 -6.63 -10.54 -4.74
N GLY A 187 -7.21 -11.70 -5.06
CA GLY A 187 -7.85 -11.98 -6.36
C GLY A 187 -6.90 -12.22 -7.52
N THR A 188 -5.58 -12.20 -7.31
CA THR A 188 -4.57 -12.38 -8.35
C THR A 188 -3.33 -13.11 -7.83
N ASP A 189 -2.56 -13.71 -8.74
CA ASP A 189 -1.27 -14.34 -8.40
C ASP A 189 -0.11 -13.37 -8.74
N PRO A 190 0.61 -12.84 -7.76
CA PRO A 190 1.68 -11.87 -7.98
C PRO A 190 2.99 -12.47 -8.49
N ARG A 191 3.16 -13.81 -8.45
CA ARG A 191 4.46 -14.46 -8.71
C ARG A 191 5.08 -14.10 -10.06
N GLY A 192 4.25 -13.98 -11.10
CA GLY A 192 4.72 -13.62 -12.44
C GLY A 192 5.12 -12.16 -12.60
N ALA A 193 4.73 -11.27 -11.66
CA ALA A 193 4.93 -9.83 -11.74
C ALA A 193 6.06 -9.31 -10.83
N LEU A 194 6.76 -10.19 -10.11
CA LEU A 194 7.73 -9.78 -9.10
C LEU A 194 8.93 -9.02 -9.67
N ALA A 195 9.44 -9.46 -10.81
CA ALA A 195 10.56 -8.78 -11.46
C ALA A 195 10.20 -7.34 -11.84
N GLU A 196 8.99 -7.13 -12.38
CA GLU A 196 8.46 -5.80 -12.71
C GLU A 196 8.25 -4.94 -11.45
N ALA A 197 7.72 -5.53 -10.38
CA ALA A 197 7.51 -4.85 -9.11
C ALA A 197 8.84 -4.43 -8.46
N ILE A 198 9.89 -5.28 -8.50
CA ILE A 198 11.23 -4.94 -8.03
C ILE A 198 11.82 -3.78 -8.87
N GLU A 199 11.72 -3.85 -10.19
CA GLU A 199 12.20 -2.80 -11.09
C GLU A 199 11.52 -1.47 -10.78
N TYR A 200 10.19 -1.48 -10.63
CA TYR A 200 9.44 -0.30 -10.22
C TYR A 200 9.93 0.28 -8.89
N ARG A 201 10.05 -0.57 -7.86
CA ARG A 201 10.52 -0.12 -6.52
C ARG A 201 11.96 0.39 -6.56
N LEU A 202 12.86 -0.19 -7.33
CA LEU A 202 14.22 0.32 -7.53
C LEU A 202 14.24 1.71 -8.17
N GLY A 203 13.27 2.03 -9.02
CA GLY A 203 13.10 3.34 -9.63
C GLY A 203 12.47 4.40 -8.72
N THR A 204 11.99 4.03 -7.52
CA THR A 204 11.35 4.97 -6.59
C THR A 204 12.38 5.90 -5.95
N PRO A 205 12.22 7.23 -6.05
CA PRO A 205 13.25 8.20 -5.64
C PRO A 205 13.47 8.29 -4.13
N HIS A 206 12.54 7.80 -3.33
CA HIS A 206 12.55 7.91 -1.86
C HIS A 206 12.99 6.64 -1.14
N ASN A 207 13.52 5.65 -1.86
CA ASN A 207 14.06 4.45 -1.23
C ASN A 207 15.27 4.78 -0.35
N THR A 208 15.32 4.17 0.83
CA THR A 208 16.53 4.19 1.65
C THR A 208 17.63 3.33 1.01
N LEU A 209 18.86 3.53 1.47
CA LEU A 209 19.98 2.69 1.03
C LEU A 209 19.79 1.21 1.42
N ALA A 210 19.12 0.96 2.56
CA ALA A 210 18.80 -0.39 3.02
C ALA A 210 17.78 -1.06 2.08
N GLU A 211 16.67 -0.37 1.76
CA GLU A 211 15.66 -0.84 0.81
C GLU A 211 16.27 -1.15 -0.56
N THR A 212 17.06 -0.22 -1.10
CA THR A 212 17.72 -0.42 -2.41
C THR A 212 18.61 -1.68 -2.41
N ARG A 213 19.46 -1.84 -1.40
CA ARG A 213 20.34 -3.02 -1.29
C ARG A 213 19.57 -4.32 -1.13
N TRP A 214 18.46 -4.29 -0.40
CA TRP A 214 17.60 -5.44 -0.22
C TRP A 214 16.91 -5.81 -1.55
N LEU A 215 16.33 -4.85 -2.26
CA LEU A 215 15.73 -5.04 -3.58
C LEU A 215 16.71 -5.64 -4.59
N GLU A 216 17.97 -5.18 -4.62
CA GLU A 216 18.98 -5.68 -5.53
C GLU A 216 19.42 -7.13 -5.25
N ARG A 217 19.46 -7.54 -3.98
CA ARG A 217 20.07 -8.80 -3.56
C ARG A 217 19.08 -9.90 -3.22
N ALA A 218 18.05 -9.55 -2.46
CA ALA A 218 17.19 -10.54 -1.81
C ALA A 218 15.89 -10.76 -2.56
N ALA A 219 15.29 -9.69 -3.10
CA ALA A 219 13.98 -9.77 -3.69
C ALA A 219 13.82 -10.82 -4.80
N PRO A 220 14.79 -11.05 -5.71
CA PRO A 220 14.67 -12.08 -6.74
C PRO A 220 14.59 -13.51 -6.19
N HIS A 221 15.13 -13.76 -5.00
CA HIS A 221 15.22 -15.08 -4.39
C HIS A 221 14.26 -15.29 -3.22
N CYS A 222 13.80 -14.18 -2.57
CA CYS A 222 12.97 -14.28 -1.38
C CYS A 222 11.61 -14.93 -1.61
N LEU A 223 11.06 -14.85 -2.81
CA LEU A 223 9.74 -15.41 -3.07
C LEU A 223 9.77 -16.90 -3.36
N ASP A 224 10.80 -17.39 -4.01
CA ASP A 224 10.97 -18.85 -4.15
C ASP A 224 11.24 -19.47 -2.77
N ALA A 225 12.10 -18.85 -1.96
CA ALA A 225 12.35 -19.28 -0.58
C ALA A 225 11.14 -19.12 0.32
N PHE A 226 10.45 -17.98 0.25
CA PHE A 226 9.25 -17.69 1.04
C PHE A 226 8.12 -18.70 0.76
N TYR A 227 7.85 -19.03 -0.49
CA TYR A 227 6.83 -20.03 -0.84
C TYR A 227 7.25 -21.46 -0.51
N LEU A 228 8.55 -21.75 -0.40
CA LEU A 228 9.04 -23.07 0.02
C LEU A 228 9.06 -23.19 1.56
N GLU A 229 9.50 -22.16 2.27
CA GLU A 229 9.61 -22.15 3.74
C GLU A 229 8.25 -22.00 4.44
N SER A 230 7.32 -21.20 3.92
CA SER A 230 5.98 -21.06 4.50
C SER A 230 5.16 -22.35 4.43
N ARG A 231 5.44 -23.23 3.47
CA ARG A 231 4.83 -24.57 3.41
C ARG A 231 5.40 -25.56 4.43
N GLU A 232 6.64 -25.34 4.89
CA GLU A 232 7.29 -26.19 5.90
C GLU A 232 6.96 -25.76 7.33
N LEU A 233 6.58 -24.48 7.52
CA LEU A 233 6.25 -23.87 8.82
C LEU A 233 4.76 -23.95 9.19
N GLN A 234 3.91 -24.66 8.44
CA GLN A 234 2.54 -24.89 8.90
C GLN A 234 2.60 -25.66 10.23
N PRO A 235 2.17 -25.09 11.35
CA PRO A 235 2.03 -25.84 12.58
C PRO A 235 1.06 -26.99 12.27
N ARG A 236 1.55 -28.19 12.34
CA ARG A 236 0.67 -29.36 12.45
C ARG A 236 -0.22 -29.09 13.64
N GLU A 237 -1.51 -28.96 13.37
CA GLU A 237 -2.66 -28.92 14.27
C GLU A 237 -2.32 -28.91 15.79
N LEU A 238 -2.57 -27.77 16.44
CA LEU A 238 -2.89 -27.74 17.86
C LEU A 238 -4.39 -27.51 18.02
#